data_846aaab88e637044c63da5f7c8957585
#
_entry.id   846aaab88e637044c63da5f7c8957585
#
_cell.length_a   1.000
_cell.length_b   1.000
_cell.length_c   1.000
_cell.angle_alpha   90.00
_cell.angle_beta   90.00
_cell.angle_gamma   90.00
#
_symmetry.space_group_name_H-M   'P 1'
#
loop_
_entity.id
_entity.type
_entity.pdbx_description
1 polymer ?
#
loop_
_entity_poly.entity_id
_entity_poly.type
_entity_poly.pdbx_seq_one_letter_code
_entity_poly.pdbx_strand_id
1 'polypeptide(L)'
;MNSALQFAGHVEFAAHFAPRPQITHVLFDFDGTLSLIREGWPEVMVPMFAEFLPPRPGESDAQRRQLCLEDIMRLNGKQTIYQMIQLAERIRERGGTPREPLWYKHEYLRRLDARIAVRKEGLRSGRLAPDDLLLHGSRALLEALQRRGLVLYLASGTDEVFVKEEAELLDVARYFGPHIYGALDNYQNFSKKMVIDRILRDHRIEGSRLLSFGDGYVEIQNTKEVGGLAVAVASDEAHNGSGRIDEWKRQRLLGVGADVVIPDYRDAGALLARILG
;
A
#
# COMPACT_ATOMS: atom_id res chain seq x y z
N MET A 1 22.89 3.79 21.26
CA MET A 1 23.43 2.44 20.99
C MET A 1 22.95 2.05 19.61
N ASN A 2 23.86 1.96 18.64
CA ASN A 2 23.53 1.47 17.29
C ASN A 2 23.24 -0.04 17.43
N SER A 3 21.98 -0.41 17.54
CA SER A 3 21.59 -1.81 17.40
C SER A 3 21.78 -2.21 15.94
N ALA A 4 22.74 -3.09 15.68
CA ALA A 4 23.06 -3.53 14.34
C ALA A 4 21.83 -4.19 13.69
N LEU A 5 21.45 -3.69 12.51
CA LEU A 5 20.46 -4.32 11.67
C LEU A 5 20.97 -5.72 11.25
N GLN A 6 20.07 -6.71 11.24
CA GLN A 6 20.39 -8.05 10.78
C GLN A 6 19.86 -8.21 9.35
N PHE A 7 20.67 -8.79 8.47
CA PHE A 7 20.30 -9.08 7.09
C PHE A 7 20.28 -10.58 6.82
N ALA A 8 19.32 -11.02 6.03
CA ALA A 8 19.27 -12.34 5.43
C ALA A 8 18.88 -12.18 3.95
N GLY A 9 19.84 -12.27 3.04
CA GLY A 9 19.64 -11.91 1.65
C GLY A 9 19.28 -10.43 1.51
N HIS A 10 18.13 -10.13 0.89
CA HIS A 10 17.60 -8.77 0.73
C HIS A 10 16.62 -8.37 1.87
N VAL A 11 16.50 -9.21 2.91
CA VAL A 11 15.60 -8.98 4.05
C VAL A 11 16.37 -8.28 5.17
N GLU A 12 15.89 -7.11 5.59
CA GLU A 12 16.41 -6.34 6.71
C GLU A 12 15.52 -6.52 7.93
N PHE A 13 16.08 -6.95 9.06
CA PHE A 13 15.36 -7.10 10.32
C PHE A 13 15.69 -5.94 11.25
N ALA A 14 14.67 -5.29 11.80
CA ALA A 14 14.85 -4.26 12.82
C ALA A 14 15.44 -4.87 14.12
N ALA A 15 16.12 -4.06 14.90
CA ALA A 15 16.76 -4.53 16.15
C ALA A 15 15.78 -5.13 17.18
N HIS A 16 14.53 -4.70 17.13
CA HIS A 16 13.46 -5.20 18.01
C HIS A 16 12.71 -6.40 17.43
N PHE A 17 13.11 -6.89 16.24
CA PHE A 17 12.47 -8.04 15.61
C PHE A 17 12.57 -9.29 16.50
N ALA A 18 11.46 -10.01 16.59
CA ALA A 18 11.41 -11.34 17.21
C ALA A 18 10.49 -12.25 16.37
N PRO A 19 10.85 -13.54 16.18
CA PRO A 19 9.98 -14.52 15.53
C PRO A 19 8.61 -14.63 16.20
N ARG A 20 7.59 -14.95 15.39
CA ARG A 20 6.19 -15.06 15.84
C ARG A 20 5.53 -16.32 15.26
N PRO A 21 5.90 -17.52 15.75
CA PRO A 21 5.35 -18.80 15.26
C PRO A 21 3.84 -18.94 15.48
N GLN A 22 3.26 -18.14 16.37
CA GLN A 22 1.82 -18.12 16.65
C GLN A 22 0.98 -17.35 15.64
N ILE A 23 1.56 -16.71 14.63
CA ILE A 23 0.82 -15.97 13.59
C ILE A 23 -0.13 -16.91 12.85
N THR A 24 -1.38 -16.47 12.68
CA THR A 24 -2.45 -17.21 12.00
C THR A 24 -3.17 -16.37 10.95
N HIS A 25 -3.07 -15.05 11.01
CA HIS A 25 -3.76 -14.11 10.12
C HIS A 25 -2.75 -13.15 9.49
N VAL A 26 -2.93 -12.90 8.19
CA VAL A 26 -2.03 -12.03 7.42
C VAL A 26 -2.85 -10.97 6.69
N LEU A 27 -2.51 -9.70 6.88
CA LEU A 27 -3.10 -8.58 6.19
C LEU A 27 -2.12 -8.03 5.15
N PHE A 28 -2.59 -7.89 3.92
CA PHE A 28 -1.86 -7.24 2.84
C PHE A 28 -2.48 -5.90 2.49
N ASP A 29 -1.65 -4.90 2.25
CA ASP A 29 -2.01 -3.82 1.35
C ASP A 29 -1.98 -4.31 -0.10
N PHE A 30 -2.47 -3.50 -1.04
CA PHE A 30 -2.60 -3.91 -2.44
C PHE A 30 -1.63 -3.18 -3.36
N ASP A 31 -1.86 -1.87 -3.58
CA ASP A 31 -1.08 -1.05 -4.50
C ASP A 31 0.35 -0.85 -3.95
N GLY A 32 1.38 -1.10 -4.78
CA GLY A 32 2.78 -1.03 -4.35
C GLY A 32 3.25 -2.17 -3.43
N THR A 33 2.31 -2.99 -2.94
CA THR A 33 2.58 -4.14 -2.06
C THR A 33 2.44 -5.47 -2.80
N LEU A 34 1.33 -5.68 -3.50
CA LEU A 34 1.10 -6.85 -4.37
C LEU A 34 0.93 -6.44 -5.82
N SER A 35 0.13 -5.40 -6.08
CA SER A 35 -0.25 -4.93 -7.40
C SER A 35 0.63 -3.78 -7.88
N LEU A 36 1.05 -3.84 -9.14
CA LEU A 36 1.70 -2.77 -9.89
C LEU A 36 0.81 -2.20 -11.01
N ILE A 37 -0.48 -2.56 -11.04
CA ILE A 37 -1.41 -2.00 -12.04
C ILE A 37 -1.40 -0.48 -12.00
N ARG A 38 -1.36 0.11 -10.80
CA ARG A 38 -1.43 1.55 -10.56
C ARG A 38 -0.06 2.24 -10.44
N GLU A 39 1.04 1.51 -10.67
CA GLU A 39 2.39 2.09 -10.64
C GLU A 39 2.45 3.38 -11.49
N GLY A 40 3.12 4.42 -10.96
CA GLY A 40 3.18 5.75 -11.57
C GLY A 40 1.96 6.64 -11.27
N TRP A 41 1.10 6.27 -10.33
CA TRP A 41 -0.07 7.06 -9.91
C TRP A 41 0.26 8.52 -9.48
N PRO A 42 1.43 8.84 -8.88
CA PRO A 42 1.78 10.22 -8.55
C PRO A 42 1.92 11.11 -9.79
N GLU A 43 2.32 10.55 -10.93
CA GLU A 43 2.42 11.26 -12.21
C GLU A 43 1.06 11.70 -12.77
N VAL A 44 -0.03 11.15 -12.25
CA VAL A 44 -1.40 11.59 -12.54
C VAL A 44 -1.88 12.60 -11.49
N MET A 45 -1.67 12.30 -10.21
CA MET A 45 -2.21 13.08 -9.11
C MET A 45 -1.51 14.44 -8.96
N VAL A 46 -0.19 14.48 -9.05
CA VAL A 46 0.58 15.74 -8.89
C VAL A 46 0.22 16.79 -9.94
N PRO A 47 0.18 16.47 -11.26
CA PRO A 47 -0.27 17.44 -12.25
C PRO A 47 -1.72 17.90 -12.04
N MET A 48 -2.62 16.98 -11.67
CA MET A 48 -4.01 17.33 -11.36
C MET A 48 -4.09 18.30 -10.18
N PHE A 49 -3.35 18.06 -9.10
CA PHE A 49 -3.32 18.96 -7.95
C PHE A 49 -2.79 20.33 -8.34
N ALA A 50 -1.68 20.38 -9.09
CA ALA A 50 -1.08 21.64 -9.56
C ALA A 50 -2.00 22.44 -10.50
N GLU A 51 -2.86 21.77 -11.26
CA GLU A 51 -3.88 22.38 -12.12
C GLU A 51 -4.96 23.11 -11.30
N PHE A 52 -5.43 22.49 -10.21
CA PHE A 52 -6.49 23.06 -9.37
C PHE A 52 -5.99 24.01 -8.30
N LEU A 53 -4.71 23.92 -7.92
CA LEU A 53 -4.13 24.75 -6.87
C LEU A 53 -3.78 26.16 -7.39
N PRO A 54 -4.43 27.25 -6.91
CA PRO A 54 -4.13 28.60 -7.35
C PRO A 54 -2.65 28.94 -7.13
N PRO A 55 -1.95 29.57 -8.10
CA PRO A 55 -0.56 30.00 -7.90
C PRO A 55 -0.46 31.13 -6.88
N ARG A 56 0.66 31.18 -6.15
CA ARG A 56 1.02 32.34 -5.33
C ARG A 56 1.91 33.30 -6.10
N PRO A 57 1.90 34.63 -5.79
CA PRO A 57 2.85 35.57 -6.38
C PRO A 57 4.29 35.10 -6.18
N GLY A 58 5.06 35.04 -7.27
CA GLY A 58 6.46 34.61 -7.27
C GLY A 58 6.69 33.09 -7.17
N GLU A 59 5.64 32.27 -7.09
CA GLU A 59 5.74 30.80 -7.08
C GLU A 59 5.94 30.25 -8.48
N SER A 60 6.99 29.49 -8.70
CA SER A 60 7.19 28.74 -9.95
C SER A 60 6.30 27.48 -10.01
N ASP A 61 6.05 27.00 -11.23
CA ASP A 61 5.34 25.73 -11.45
C ASP A 61 6.02 24.54 -10.74
N ALA A 62 7.35 24.52 -10.74
CA ALA A 62 8.14 23.49 -10.05
C ALA A 62 7.90 23.50 -8.54
N GLN A 63 7.91 24.68 -7.90
CA GLN A 63 7.63 24.81 -6.47
C GLN A 63 6.20 24.38 -6.14
N ARG A 64 5.22 24.75 -6.97
CA ARG A 64 3.81 24.32 -6.79
C ARG A 64 3.66 22.81 -6.91
N ARG A 65 4.27 22.18 -7.90
CA ARG A 65 4.27 20.73 -8.08
C ARG A 65 4.98 20.01 -6.93
N GLN A 66 6.08 20.56 -6.44
CA GLN A 66 6.80 19.99 -5.29
C GLN A 66 5.93 20.00 -4.03
N LEU A 67 5.24 21.13 -3.74
CA LEU A 67 4.29 21.20 -2.62
C LEU A 67 3.17 20.16 -2.75
N CYS A 68 2.61 20.01 -3.97
CA CYS A 68 1.59 18.98 -4.23
C CYS A 68 2.14 17.57 -3.97
N LEU A 69 3.34 17.27 -4.46
CA LEU A 69 3.99 15.98 -4.23
C LEU A 69 4.19 15.70 -2.73
N GLU A 70 4.68 16.67 -1.97
CA GLU A 70 4.88 16.54 -0.52
C GLU A 70 3.57 16.24 0.23
N ASP A 71 2.50 16.97 -0.08
CA ASP A 71 1.18 16.74 0.52
C ASP A 71 0.63 15.36 0.17
N ILE A 72 0.76 14.95 -1.10
CA ILE A 72 0.31 13.65 -1.61
C ILE A 72 1.06 12.51 -0.93
N MET A 73 2.40 12.59 -0.91
CA MET A 73 3.25 11.53 -0.36
C MET A 73 3.15 11.46 1.16
N ARG A 74 2.92 12.58 1.86
CA ARG A 74 2.65 12.58 3.31
C ARG A 74 1.41 11.73 3.67
N LEU A 75 0.41 11.70 2.79
CA LEU A 75 -0.85 10.97 2.98
C LEU A 75 -0.87 9.59 2.30
N ASN A 76 0.22 9.19 1.64
CA ASN A 76 0.32 7.86 1.03
C ASN A 76 0.08 6.76 2.08
N GLY A 77 -0.71 5.74 1.71
CA GLY A 77 -1.19 4.68 2.59
C GLY A 77 -2.57 4.95 3.22
N LYS A 78 -3.07 6.20 3.21
CA LYS A 78 -4.46 6.53 3.54
C LYS A 78 -5.38 6.34 2.33
N GLN A 79 -6.70 6.35 2.58
CA GLN A 79 -7.69 6.42 1.49
C GLN A 79 -7.46 7.68 0.64
N THR A 80 -7.59 7.56 -0.68
CA THR A 80 -7.39 8.64 -1.66
C THR A 80 -8.17 9.93 -1.31
N ILE A 81 -9.33 9.82 -0.68
CA ILE A 81 -10.14 10.98 -0.29
C ILE A 81 -9.39 11.96 0.64
N TYR A 82 -8.47 11.47 1.49
CA TYR A 82 -7.71 12.36 2.39
C TYR A 82 -6.74 13.26 1.64
N GLN A 83 -6.18 12.80 0.52
CA GLN A 83 -5.36 13.62 -0.38
C GLN A 83 -6.23 14.72 -1.02
N MET A 84 -7.47 14.40 -1.39
CA MET A 84 -8.39 15.37 -1.98
C MET A 84 -8.89 16.42 -0.98
N ILE A 85 -9.10 16.01 0.30
CA ILE A 85 -9.40 16.93 1.40
C ILE A 85 -8.22 17.91 1.57
N GLN A 86 -6.98 17.40 1.57
CA GLN A 86 -5.78 18.25 1.65
C GLN A 86 -5.68 19.23 0.49
N LEU A 87 -6.00 18.82 -0.75
CA LEU A 87 -6.06 19.72 -1.91
C LEU A 87 -7.09 20.83 -1.68
N ALA A 88 -8.30 20.48 -1.23
CA ALA A 88 -9.36 21.46 -0.96
C ALA A 88 -8.94 22.47 0.12
N GLU A 89 -8.24 22.03 1.17
CA GLU A 89 -7.68 22.90 2.20
C GLU A 89 -6.63 23.85 1.62
N ARG A 90 -5.69 23.35 0.81
CA ARG A 90 -4.69 24.17 0.14
C ARG A 90 -5.30 25.24 -0.78
N ILE A 91 -6.37 24.90 -1.49
CA ILE A 91 -7.09 25.86 -2.34
C ILE A 91 -7.68 26.99 -1.48
N ARG A 92 -8.32 26.67 -0.33
CA ARG A 92 -8.85 27.68 0.61
C ARG A 92 -7.75 28.58 1.19
N GLU A 93 -6.63 27.98 1.62
CA GLU A 93 -5.45 28.71 2.13
C GLU A 93 -4.88 29.71 1.11
N ARG A 94 -5.13 29.46 -0.19
CA ARG A 94 -4.71 30.35 -1.29
C ARG A 94 -5.82 31.30 -1.76
N GLY A 95 -6.92 31.39 -1.02
CA GLY A 95 -8.04 32.29 -1.32
C GLY A 95 -8.96 31.80 -2.45
N GLY A 96 -8.78 30.56 -2.91
CA GLY A 96 -9.67 29.94 -3.89
C GLY A 96 -10.90 29.31 -3.28
N THR A 97 -11.88 28.96 -4.11
CA THR A 97 -13.08 28.20 -3.71
C THR A 97 -12.95 26.77 -4.23
N PRO A 98 -12.67 25.79 -3.36
CA PRO A 98 -12.56 24.40 -3.79
C PRO A 98 -13.92 23.78 -4.11
N ARG A 99 -13.91 22.77 -4.93
CA ARG A 99 -15.03 21.80 -5.06
C ARG A 99 -15.01 20.84 -3.87
N GLU A 100 -16.07 20.02 -3.77
CA GLU A 100 -16.12 18.96 -2.79
C GLU A 100 -15.00 17.93 -3.01
N PRO A 101 -14.34 17.43 -1.95
CA PRO A 101 -13.25 16.47 -2.07
C PRO A 101 -13.58 15.23 -2.90
N LEU A 102 -14.83 14.74 -2.83
CA LEU A 102 -15.30 13.60 -3.60
C LEU A 102 -15.26 13.87 -5.11
N TRP A 103 -15.51 15.11 -5.54
CA TRP A 103 -15.40 15.49 -6.95
C TRP A 103 -13.95 15.35 -7.45
N TYR A 104 -12.96 15.80 -6.67
CA TYR A 104 -11.53 15.65 -7.01
C TYR A 104 -11.13 14.17 -7.03
N LYS A 105 -11.67 13.36 -6.11
CA LYS A 105 -11.44 11.91 -6.10
C LYS A 105 -11.91 11.27 -7.40
N HIS A 106 -13.14 11.56 -7.85
CA HIS A 106 -13.67 11.01 -9.10
C HIS A 106 -12.87 11.47 -10.32
N GLU A 107 -12.45 12.75 -10.36
CA GLU A 107 -11.62 13.26 -11.44
C GLU A 107 -10.24 12.59 -11.48
N TYR A 108 -9.61 12.38 -10.32
CA TYR A 108 -8.37 11.63 -10.23
C TYR A 108 -8.55 10.19 -10.72
N LEU A 109 -9.57 9.49 -10.26
CA LEU A 109 -9.84 8.10 -10.66
C LEU A 109 -10.09 7.99 -12.17
N ARG A 110 -10.81 8.92 -12.76
CA ARG A 110 -11.02 8.99 -14.22
C ARG A 110 -9.71 9.14 -14.99
N ARG A 111 -8.81 10.02 -14.51
CA ARG A 111 -7.49 10.23 -15.14
C ARG A 111 -6.59 9.01 -14.94
N LEU A 112 -6.60 8.42 -13.76
CA LEU A 112 -5.81 7.22 -13.47
C LEU A 112 -6.30 6.04 -14.30
N ASP A 113 -7.60 5.80 -14.40
CA ASP A 113 -8.16 4.71 -15.20
C ASP A 113 -7.74 4.82 -16.68
N ALA A 114 -7.74 6.02 -17.24
CA ALA A 114 -7.23 6.26 -18.59
C ALA A 114 -5.73 5.88 -18.73
N ARG A 115 -4.91 6.17 -17.72
CA ARG A 115 -3.48 5.82 -17.71
C ARG A 115 -3.26 4.31 -17.62
N ILE A 116 -4.00 3.61 -16.75
CA ILE A 116 -3.82 2.18 -16.51
C ILE A 116 -4.63 1.29 -17.46
N ALA A 117 -5.47 1.87 -18.32
CA ALA A 117 -6.35 1.14 -19.24
C ALA A 117 -5.59 0.12 -20.11
N VAL A 118 -4.39 0.47 -20.59
CA VAL A 118 -3.55 -0.42 -21.41
C VAL A 118 -3.10 -1.64 -20.62
N ARG A 119 -2.76 -1.46 -19.32
CA ARG A 119 -2.37 -2.57 -18.42
C ARG A 119 -3.56 -3.50 -18.16
N LYS A 120 -4.72 -2.93 -17.79
CA LYS A 120 -5.96 -3.70 -17.55
C LYS A 120 -6.39 -4.47 -18.80
N GLU A 121 -6.36 -3.83 -19.98
CA GLU A 121 -6.71 -4.48 -21.23
C GLU A 121 -5.66 -5.53 -21.63
N GLY A 122 -4.38 -5.29 -21.33
CA GLY A 122 -3.32 -6.29 -21.52
C GLY A 122 -3.57 -7.56 -20.73
N LEU A 123 -3.99 -7.43 -19.46
CA LEU A 123 -4.38 -8.56 -18.61
C LEU A 123 -5.64 -9.27 -19.13
N ARG A 124 -6.71 -8.52 -19.48
CA ARG A 124 -7.97 -9.09 -19.98
C ARG A 124 -7.78 -9.86 -21.27
N SER A 125 -6.95 -9.37 -22.17
CA SER A 125 -6.67 -9.98 -23.48
C SER A 125 -5.60 -11.08 -23.43
N GLY A 126 -4.95 -11.30 -22.27
CA GLY A 126 -3.84 -12.24 -22.12
C GLY A 126 -2.53 -11.80 -22.80
N ARG A 127 -2.41 -10.53 -23.22
CA ARG A 127 -1.15 -9.97 -23.73
C ARG A 127 -0.13 -9.73 -22.61
N LEU A 128 -0.61 -9.49 -21.40
CA LEU A 128 0.19 -9.43 -20.19
C LEU A 128 -0.21 -10.61 -19.30
N ALA A 129 0.78 -11.30 -18.75
CA ALA A 129 0.52 -12.29 -17.71
C ALA A 129 0.23 -11.55 -16.37
N PRO A 130 -0.63 -12.11 -15.51
CA PRO A 130 -0.87 -11.53 -14.18
C PRO A 130 0.41 -11.22 -13.40
N ASP A 131 1.42 -12.08 -13.49
CA ASP A 131 2.69 -11.93 -12.78
C ASP A 131 3.56 -10.78 -13.30
N ASP A 132 3.32 -10.28 -14.53
CA ASP A 132 4.00 -9.10 -15.08
C ASP A 132 3.64 -7.82 -14.29
N LEU A 133 2.46 -7.80 -13.67
CA LEU A 133 1.94 -6.66 -12.89
C LEU A 133 1.75 -6.99 -11.41
N LEU A 134 2.34 -8.10 -10.94
CA LEU A 134 2.55 -8.38 -9.52
C LEU A 134 3.95 -7.94 -9.09
N LEU A 135 4.08 -7.47 -7.86
CA LEU A 135 5.39 -7.28 -7.25
C LEU A 135 6.11 -8.63 -7.21
N HIS A 136 7.39 -8.62 -7.60
CA HIS A 136 8.19 -9.83 -7.78
C HIS A 136 8.11 -10.80 -6.59
N GLY A 137 7.74 -12.05 -6.86
CA GLY A 137 7.60 -13.11 -5.86
C GLY A 137 6.27 -13.12 -5.09
N SER A 138 5.34 -12.20 -5.34
CA SER A 138 4.05 -12.12 -4.64
C SER A 138 3.28 -13.42 -4.67
N ARG A 139 3.12 -14.04 -5.83
CA ARG A 139 2.37 -15.30 -5.98
C ARG A 139 2.98 -16.42 -5.14
N ALA A 140 4.31 -16.58 -5.18
CA ALA A 140 5.01 -17.59 -4.40
C ALA A 140 4.83 -17.40 -2.89
N LEU A 141 4.83 -16.14 -2.42
CA LEU A 141 4.55 -15.80 -1.02
C LEU A 141 3.10 -16.18 -0.65
N LEU A 142 2.11 -15.76 -1.45
CA LEU A 142 0.68 -16.04 -1.18
C LEU A 142 0.42 -17.54 -1.09
N GLU A 143 0.96 -18.32 -2.04
CA GLU A 143 0.89 -19.78 -2.02
C GLU A 143 1.57 -20.40 -0.80
N ALA A 144 2.74 -19.87 -0.41
CA ALA A 144 3.46 -20.38 0.75
C ALA A 144 2.71 -20.13 2.06
N LEU A 145 2.03 -18.99 2.20
CA LEU A 145 1.19 -18.66 3.33
C LEU A 145 -0.07 -19.53 3.38
N GLN A 146 -0.72 -19.71 2.21
CA GLN A 146 -1.90 -20.57 2.09
C GLN A 146 -1.58 -22.05 2.43
N ARG A 147 -0.46 -22.58 1.93
CA ARG A 147 0.00 -23.95 2.28
C ARG A 147 0.25 -24.13 3.79
N ARG A 148 0.56 -23.05 4.51
CA ARG A 148 0.70 -23.05 5.98
C ARG A 148 -0.63 -22.90 6.71
N GLY A 149 -1.76 -22.79 6.01
CA GLY A 149 -3.09 -22.64 6.60
C GLY A 149 -3.36 -21.25 7.20
N LEU A 150 -2.60 -20.22 6.81
CA LEU A 150 -2.83 -18.87 7.28
C LEU A 150 -4.04 -18.24 6.57
N VAL A 151 -4.82 -17.46 7.30
CA VAL A 151 -5.96 -16.71 6.74
C VAL A 151 -5.48 -15.37 6.20
N LEU A 152 -5.74 -15.12 4.91
CA LEU A 152 -5.24 -13.95 4.22
C LEU A 152 -6.34 -12.88 4.04
N TYR A 153 -5.98 -11.63 4.24
CA TYR A 153 -6.82 -10.45 4.10
C TYR A 153 -6.15 -9.44 3.18
N LEU A 154 -6.94 -8.76 2.35
CA LEU A 154 -6.52 -7.66 1.50
C LEU A 154 -7.27 -6.40 1.92
N ALA A 155 -6.55 -5.30 2.21
CA ALA A 155 -7.16 -4.03 2.58
C ALA A 155 -6.41 -2.86 1.94
N SER A 156 -7.05 -2.17 1.00
CA SER A 156 -6.47 -1.06 0.23
C SER A 156 -7.14 0.28 0.53
N GLY A 157 -6.38 1.37 0.39
CA GLY A 157 -6.90 2.73 0.33
C GLY A 157 -7.62 3.08 -0.97
N THR A 158 -7.52 2.22 -1.98
CA THR A 158 -8.26 2.27 -3.24
C THR A 158 -9.70 1.80 -3.04
N ASP A 159 -10.64 2.29 -3.85
CA ASP A 159 -12.06 1.93 -3.75
C ASP A 159 -12.27 0.43 -3.96
N GLU A 160 -13.12 -0.16 -3.13
CA GLU A 160 -13.29 -1.63 -3.02
C GLU A 160 -13.67 -2.27 -4.37
N VAL A 161 -14.47 -1.59 -5.19
CA VAL A 161 -14.88 -2.10 -6.51
C VAL A 161 -13.67 -2.31 -7.41
N PHE A 162 -12.71 -1.38 -7.39
CA PHE A 162 -11.50 -1.49 -8.20
C PHE A 162 -10.50 -2.50 -7.64
N VAL A 163 -10.35 -2.55 -6.31
CA VAL A 163 -9.48 -3.55 -5.67
C VAL A 163 -9.93 -4.96 -6.01
N LYS A 164 -11.23 -5.24 -5.96
CA LYS A 164 -11.78 -6.55 -6.33
C LYS A 164 -11.55 -6.88 -7.80
N GLU A 165 -11.88 -5.94 -8.71
CA GLU A 165 -11.63 -6.13 -10.15
C GLU A 165 -10.15 -6.40 -10.44
N GLU A 166 -9.26 -5.60 -9.88
CA GLU A 166 -7.82 -5.71 -10.14
C GLU A 166 -7.21 -6.95 -9.49
N ALA A 167 -7.69 -7.37 -8.32
CA ALA A 167 -7.28 -8.63 -7.70
C ALA A 167 -7.70 -9.86 -8.52
N GLU A 168 -8.87 -9.80 -9.18
CA GLU A 168 -9.31 -10.83 -10.13
C GLU A 168 -8.45 -10.85 -11.39
N LEU A 169 -8.18 -9.67 -11.99
CA LEU A 169 -7.31 -9.55 -13.17
C LEU A 169 -5.89 -10.09 -12.93
N LEU A 170 -5.38 -9.93 -11.72
CA LEU A 170 -4.06 -10.44 -11.29
C LEU A 170 -4.12 -11.92 -10.84
N ASP A 171 -5.29 -12.56 -10.86
CA ASP A 171 -5.50 -13.94 -10.38
C ASP A 171 -4.98 -14.13 -8.93
N VAL A 172 -5.18 -13.12 -8.07
CA VAL A 172 -4.85 -13.21 -6.65
C VAL A 172 -6.06 -13.19 -5.73
N ALA A 173 -7.25 -12.80 -6.21
CA ALA A 173 -8.49 -12.77 -5.42
C ALA A 173 -8.78 -14.10 -4.71
N ARG A 174 -8.46 -15.23 -5.34
CA ARG A 174 -8.66 -16.58 -4.81
C ARG A 174 -7.94 -16.86 -3.49
N TYR A 175 -6.83 -16.18 -3.21
CA TYR A 175 -6.08 -16.36 -1.96
C TYR A 175 -6.78 -15.72 -0.77
N PHE A 176 -7.58 -14.68 -1.01
CA PHE A 176 -8.26 -13.89 -0.01
C PHE A 176 -9.74 -14.29 0.18
N GLY A 177 -10.35 -14.91 -0.81
CA GLY A 177 -11.78 -15.26 -0.78
C GLY A 177 -12.66 -14.02 -0.50
N PRO A 178 -13.50 -14.04 0.54
CA PRO A 178 -14.37 -12.90 0.87
C PRO A 178 -13.64 -11.75 1.59
N HIS A 179 -12.35 -11.88 1.89
CA HIS A 179 -11.60 -10.97 2.72
C HIS A 179 -10.85 -9.90 1.90
N ILE A 180 -11.54 -9.28 0.92
CA ILE A 180 -11.04 -8.17 0.12
C ILE A 180 -11.83 -6.92 0.48
N TYR A 181 -11.13 -5.92 1.01
CA TYR A 181 -11.69 -4.67 1.49
C TYR A 181 -11.01 -3.47 0.82
N GLY A 182 -11.78 -2.44 0.54
CA GLY A 182 -11.31 -1.20 -0.04
C GLY A 182 -12.08 0.01 0.47
N ALA A 183 -11.64 1.20 0.06
CA ALA A 183 -12.30 2.43 0.42
C ALA A 183 -13.75 2.47 -0.11
N LEU A 184 -14.60 3.17 0.64
CA LEU A 184 -16.00 3.41 0.29
C LEU A 184 -16.21 4.91 0.05
N ASP A 185 -17.25 5.30 -0.70
CA ASP A 185 -17.57 6.71 -0.89
C ASP A 185 -17.90 7.40 0.43
N ASN A 186 -18.60 6.71 1.32
CA ASN A 186 -18.66 7.13 2.73
C ASN A 186 -17.36 6.67 3.43
N TYR A 187 -16.30 7.47 3.28
CA TYR A 187 -14.95 7.15 3.74
C TYR A 187 -14.83 6.94 5.25
N GLN A 188 -15.79 7.44 6.03
CA GLN A 188 -15.84 7.25 7.50
C GLN A 188 -16.20 5.80 7.87
N ASN A 189 -16.81 5.04 6.96
CA ASN A 189 -17.23 3.67 7.18
C ASN A 189 -16.15 2.64 6.82
N PHE A 190 -14.96 3.09 6.44
CA PHE A 190 -13.84 2.22 6.12
C PHE A 190 -12.52 2.80 6.63
N SER A 191 -11.68 1.95 7.19
CA SER A 191 -10.23 2.18 7.35
C SER A 191 -9.51 0.84 7.51
N LYS A 192 -8.20 0.80 7.20
CA LYS A 192 -7.36 -0.39 7.46
C LYS A 192 -7.38 -0.78 8.94
N LYS A 193 -7.47 0.21 9.85
CA LYS A 193 -7.63 -0.06 11.28
C LYS A 193 -8.92 -0.82 11.58
N MET A 194 -10.06 -0.42 11.00
CA MET A 194 -11.32 -1.14 11.16
C MET A 194 -11.25 -2.58 10.66
N VAL A 195 -10.50 -2.85 9.60
CA VAL A 195 -10.26 -4.22 9.12
C VAL A 195 -9.46 -5.01 10.14
N ILE A 196 -8.39 -4.45 10.68
CA ILE A 196 -7.58 -5.09 11.74
C ILE A 196 -8.44 -5.38 12.97
N ASP A 197 -9.17 -4.37 13.48
CA ASP A 197 -10.04 -4.53 14.65
C ASP A 197 -11.12 -5.61 14.42
N ARG A 198 -11.65 -5.71 13.18
CA ARG A 198 -12.58 -6.77 12.79
C ARG A 198 -11.91 -8.16 12.83
N ILE A 199 -10.71 -8.31 12.25
CA ILE A 199 -9.96 -9.57 12.28
C ILE A 199 -9.78 -10.05 13.71
N LEU A 200 -9.28 -9.18 14.60
CA LEU A 200 -9.01 -9.53 15.98
C LEU A 200 -10.30 -9.96 16.72
N ARG A 201 -11.38 -9.18 16.53
CA ARG A 201 -12.66 -9.44 17.18
C ARG A 201 -13.34 -10.72 16.67
N ASP A 202 -13.47 -10.86 15.34
CA ASP A 202 -14.27 -11.92 14.73
C ASP A 202 -13.61 -13.28 14.90
N HIS A 203 -12.27 -13.34 14.96
CA HIS A 203 -11.51 -14.56 15.21
C HIS A 203 -11.09 -14.74 16.69
N ARG A 204 -11.40 -13.75 17.54
CA ARG A 204 -11.04 -13.75 18.96
C ARG A 204 -9.55 -14.01 19.19
N ILE A 205 -8.72 -13.33 18.42
CA ILE A 205 -7.26 -13.44 18.49
C ILE A 205 -6.63 -12.16 19.04
N GLU A 206 -5.46 -12.30 19.61
CA GLU A 206 -4.61 -11.18 20.00
C GLU A 206 -3.82 -10.66 18.79
N GLY A 207 -3.43 -9.39 18.83
CA GLY A 207 -2.62 -8.78 17.76
C GLY A 207 -1.29 -9.50 17.51
N SER A 208 -0.73 -10.20 18.50
CA SER A 208 0.46 -11.04 18.35
C SER A 208 0.34 -12.17 17.32
N ARG A 209 -0.89 -12.50 16.91
CA ARG A 209 -1.22 -13.48 15.85
C ARG A 209 -1.40 -12.86 14.48
N LEU A 210 -1.24 -11.54 14.36
CA LEU A 210 -1.38 -10.79 13.10
C LEU A 210 0.00 -10.47 12.51
N LEU A 211 0.16 -10.74 11.22
CA LEU A 211 1.24 -10.28 10.37
C LEU A 211 0.67 -9.30 9.35
N SER A 212 1.37 -8.23 9.01
CA SER A 212 1.00 -7.37 7.88
C SER A 212 2.15 -7.13 6.92
N PHE A 213 1.80 -6.92 5.65
CA PHE A 213 2.67 -6.48 4.58
C PHE A 213 2.10 -5.19 3.99
N GLY A 214 2.93 -4.16 3.83
CA GLY A 214 2.50 -2.92 3.20
C GLY A 214 3.63 -1.98 2.86
N ASP A 215 3.38 -1.12 1.87
CA ASP A 215 4.29 -0.05 1.45
C ASP A 215 3.86 1.33 1.99
N GLY A 216 2.69 1.41 2.63
CA GLY A 216 2.19 2.58 3.34
C GLY A 216 2.50 2.55 4.84
N TYR A 217 2.45 3.69 5.49
CA TYR A 217 2.69 3.75 6.94
C TYR A 217 1.48 3.34 7.77
N VAL A 218 0.27 3.42 7.22
CA VAL A 218 -0.99 3.22 7.95
C VAL A 218 -1.15 1.79 8.43
N GLU A 219 -0.96 0.80 7.55
CA GLU A 219 -1.04 -0.61 7.92
C GLU A 219 0.08 -1.02 8.85
N ILE A 220 1.30 -0.51 8.66
CA ILE A 220 2.43 -0.77 9.54
C ILE A 220 2.11 -0.26 10.95
N GLN A 221 1.75 1.02 11.08
CA GLN A 221 1.44 1.64 12.36
C GLN A 221 0.26 0.93 13.05
N ASN A 222 -0.85 0.70 12.35
CA ASN A 222 -2.03 0.05 12.92
C ASN A 222 -1.73 -1.38 13.40
N THR A 223 -0.89 -2.12 12.66
CA THR A 223 -0.45 -3.47 13.06
C THR A 223 0.41 -3.42 14.33
N LYS A 224 1.32 -2.45 14.41
CA LYS A 224 2.17 -2.27 15.60
C LYS A 224 1.35 -1.83 16.82
N GLU A 225 0.34 -0.98 16.64
CA GLU A 225 -0.56 -0.53 17.74
C GLU A 225 -1.28 -1.70 18.42
N VAL A 226 -1.60 -2.76 17.68
CA VAL A 226 -2.23 -3.96 18.26
C VAL A 226 -1.24 -5.03 18.70
N GLY A 227 0.06 -4.79 18.58
CA GLY A 227 1.12 -5.72 18.94
C GLY A 227 1.43 -6.79 17.89
N GLY A 228 1.00 -6.58 16.64
CA GLY A 228 1.30 -7.43 15.49
C GLY A 228 2.74 -7.27 14.98
N LEU A 229 3.11 -8.14 14.03
CA LEU A 229 4.37 -8.05 13.29
C LEU A 229 4.12 -7.38 11.93
N ALA A 230 4.92 -6.38 11.60
CA ALA A 230 4.75 -5.59 10.40
C ALA A 230 5.97 -5.67 9.48
N VAL A 231 5.73 -6.09 8.23
CA VAL A 231 6.74 -6.14 7.16
C VAL A 231 6.52 -4.96 6.21
N ALA A 232 7.50 -4.09 6.17
CA ALA A 232 7.55 -2.96 5.24
C ALA A 232 8.00 -3.44 3.85
N VAL A 233 7.19 -3.18 2.84
CA VAL A 233 7.51 -3.46 1.44
C VAL A 233 8.04 -2.17 0.81
N ALA A 234 9.36 -2.00 0.87
CA ALA A 234 10.06 -0.83 0.31
C ALA A 234 10.46 -1.07 -1.14
N SER A 235 9.48 -1.33 -1.99
CA SER A 235 9.65 -1.72 -3.40
C SER A 235 10.06 -0.55 -4.30
N ASP A 236 11.03 -0.78 -5.19
CA ASP A 236 11.29 0.03 -6.38
C ASP A 236 10.31 -0.42 -7.47
N GLU A 237 9.08 0.13 -7.44
CA GLU A 237 7.98 -0.29 -8.32
C GLU A 237 8.29 -0.11 -9.80
N ALA A 238 9.03 0.96 -10.15
CA ALA A 238 9.41 1.27 -11.53
C ALA A 238 10.40 0.24 -12.11
N HIS A 239 11.13 -0.48 -11.26
CA HIS A 239 12.09 -1.51 -11.65
C HIS A 239 11.80 -2.82 -10.92
N ASN A 240 10.57 -3.32 -11.10
CA ASN A 240 10.11 -4.56 -10.47
C ASN A 240 11.12 -5.70 -10.67
N GLY A 241 11.41 -6.42 -9.60
CA GLY A 241 12.40 -7.50 -9.61
C GLY A 241 13.87 -7.04 -9.61
N SER A 242 14.15 -5.74 -9.41
CA SER A 242 15.52 -5.24 -9.26
C SER A 242 16.19 -5.67 -7.95
N GLY A 243 15.41 -5.92 -6.90
CA GLY A 243 15.89 -6.16 -5.54
C GLY A 243 16.39 -4.90 -4.84
N ARG A 244 16.18 -3.73 -5.44
CA ARG A 244 16.54 -2.46 -4.82
C ARG A 244 15.47 -2.04 -3.83
N ILE A 245 15.92 -1.54 -2.69
CA ILE A 245 15.04 -0.91 -1.69
C ILE A 245 14.81 0.55 -2.09
N ASP A 246 13.54 0.98 -2.08
CA ASP A 246 13.18 2.39 -2.07
C ASP A 246 13.51 2.96 -0.69
N GLU A 247 14.54 3.79 -0.62
CA GLU A 247 15.07 4.32 0.65
C GLU A 247 14.08 5.28 1.33
N TRP A 248 13.25 6.01 0.56
CA TRP A 248 12.22 6.88 1.13
C TRP A 248 11.13 6.04 1.84
N LYS A 249 10.63 4.98 1.19
CA LYS A 249 9.70 4.03 1.81
C LYS A 249 10.33 3.37 3.05
N ARG A 250 11.55 2.88 2.91
CA ARG A 250 12.28 2.23 4.01
C ARG A 250 12.35 3.11 5.25
N GLN A 251 12.86 4.35 5.12
CA GLN A 251 13.03 5.25 6.26
C GLN A 251 11.68 5.59 6.91
N ARG A 252 10.67 5.85 6.09
CA ARG A 252 9.32 6.16 6.56
C ARG A 252 8.69 5.00 7.34
N LEU A 253 8.81 3.78 6.84
CA LEU A 253 8.16 2.60 7.42
C LEU A 253 8.90 2.10 8.67
N LEU A 254 10.22 2.19 8.70
CA LEU A 254 11.00 1.99 9.93
C LEU A 254 10.64 3.04 11.00
N GLY A 255 10.42 4.30 10.59
CA GLY A 255 10.01 5.39 11.49
C GLY A 255 8.68 5.16 12.20
N VAL A 256 7.79 4.33 11.66
CA VAL A 256 6.51 3.93 12.29
C VAL A 256 6.54 2.54 12.89
N GLY A 257 7.72 1.92 13.01
CA GLY A 257 7.94 0.71 13.79
C GLY A 257 7.91 -0.60 13.01
N ALA A 258 8.15 -0.60 11.70
CA ALA A 258 8.28 -1.85 10.94
C ALA A 258 9.32 -2.79 11.58
N ASP A 259 8.98 -4.07 11.66
CA ASP A 259 9.85 -5.10 12.21
C ASP A 259 10.84 -5.64 11.16
N VAL A 260 10.42 -5.62 9.90
CA VAL A 260 11.18 -6.14 8.76
C VAL A 260 10.99 -5.21 7.58
N VAL A 261 12.04 -5.05 6.74
CA VAL A 261 11.99 -4.34 5.46
C VAL A 261 12.43 -5.29 4.34
N ILE A 262 11.67 -5.29 3.25
CA ILE A 262 11.96 -6.07 2.04
C ILE A 262 11.79 -5.20 0.79
N PRO A 263 12.56 -5.43 -0.28
CA PRO A 263 12.34 -4.76 -1.58
C PRO A 263 11.22 -5.41 -2.38
N ASP A 264 11.07 -6.72 -2.27
CA ASP A 264 10.08 -7.58 -2.91
C ASP A 264 10.05 -8.95 -2.20
N TYR A 265 9.37 -9.94 -2.78
CA TYR A 265 9.17 -11.24 -2.15
C TYR A 265 10.12 -12.34 -2.67
N ARG A 266 11.25 -11.99 -3.30
CA ARG A 266 12.23 -12.97 -3.80
C ARG A 266 12.75 -13.92 -2.73
N ASP A 267 12.91 -13.43 -1.50
CA ASP A 267 13.40 -14.19 -0.36
C ASP A 267 12.26 -14.67 0.56
N ALA A 268 11.03 -14.84 0.02
CA ALA A 268 9.83 -15.20 0.80
C ALA A 268 10.04 -16.45 1.67
N GLY A 269 10.76 -17.46 1.18
CA GLY A 269 11.05 -18.68 1.94
C GLY A 269 11.87 -18.40 3.20
N ALA A 270 12.97 -17.64 3.06
CA ALA A 270 13.82 -17.24 4.17
C ALA A 270 13.10 -16.30 5.14
N LEU A 271 12.32 -15.36 4.61
CA LEU A 271 11.49 -14.45 5.40
C LEU A 271 10.50 -15.22 6.27
N LEU A 272 9.72 -16.13 5.68
CA LEU A 272 8.72 -16.90 6.42
C LEU A 272 9.33 -17.86 7.43
N ALA A 273 10.46 -18.50 7.11
CA ALA A 273 11.19 -19.34 8.07
C ALA A 273 11.69 -18.52 9.26
N ARG A 274 12.10 -17.26 9.05
CA ARG A 274 12.58 -16.40 10.13
C ARG A 274 11.44 -15.83 10.98
N ILE A 275 10.27 -15.55 10.38
CA ILE A 275 9.10 -15.00 11.09
C ILE A 275 8.35 -16.11 11.85
N LEU A 276 8.11 -17.24 11.20
CA LEU A 276 7.21 -18.30 11.69
C LEU A 276 7.93 -19.46 12.38
N GLY A 277 9.25 -19.56 12.24
CA GLY A 277 10.08 -20.64 12.77
C GLY A 277 10.17 -21.80 11.79
#